data_0d9c99c7768740452d7524a4abda0107
#
_entry.id   0d9c99c7768740452d7524a4abda0107
#
_cell.length_a   1.000
_cell.length_b   1.000
_cell.length_c   1.000
_cell.angle_alpha   90.00
_cell.angle_beta   90.00
_cell.angle_gamma   90.00
#
_symmetry.space_group_name_H-M   'P 1'
#
loop_
_entity.id
_entity.type
_entity.pdbx_description
1 polymer ?
#
loop_
_entity_poly.entity_id
_entity_poly.type
_entity_poly.pdbx_seq_one_letter_code
_entity_poly.pdbx_strand_id
1 'polypeptide(L)'
;MTEPLVSIIIPLYNGANYVEEAIQSALAQTYQNYEIIVVNDGSEDNGAGKMICERYADRISYYEKVNGGCASALNFGIRHAKGELISWLSHDDLYAPEKLEKQVSIYRERGLDIRKTIISSVGALIDAEGRSIAHPGRKSTGIYPPRQAFSYILNKICPNGCGLLIPKYCFETYGYFDESLRFVLDWALWLRFAYSGVSFFFDDTKLVYNRVHSMQVTVKQKELHKRESDHTVDQLFRQIKQAPEKQEYLQMLYYFSRASDYGDSASIYAFLKEKKIGISKWKCTRMRIVRKTILVAKWIYHHIR
;
A
#
# COMPACT_ATOMS: atom_id res chain seq x y z
N MET A 1 0.10 20.67 20.01
CA MET A 1 0.64 19.32 19.75
C MET A 1 1.99 19.51 19.09
N THR A 2 3.03 18.81 19.56
CA THR A 2 4.33 18.78 18.87
C THR A 2 4.13 18.16 17.49
N GLU A 3 4.83 18.66 16.49
CA GLU A 3 4.79 18.07 15.15
C GLU A 3 5.34 16.64 15.19
N PRO A 4 4.62 15.59 14.71
CA PRO A 4 5.06 14.22 14.78
C PRO A 4 6.29 13.98 13.89
N LEU A 5 7.26 13.21 14.36
CA LEU A 5 8.38 12.78 13.52
C LEU A 5 7.89 11.78 12.46
N VAL A 6 8.24 12.03 11.20
CA VAL A 6 7.95 11.15 10.07
C VAL A 6 9.22 10.43 9.62
N SER A 7 9.19 9.11 9.55
CA SER A 7 10.29 8.33 8.95
C SER A 7 9.92 7.96 7.51
N ILE A 8 10.71 8.45 6.55
CA ILE A 8 10.61 8.07 5.15
C ILE A 8 11.48 6.84 4.94
N ILE A 9 10.87 5.72 4.52
CA ILE A 9 11.60 4.47 4.26
C ILE A 9 11.72 4.26 2.75
N ILE A 10 12.96 4.13 2.26
CA ILE A 10 13.27 3.89 0.84
C ILE A 10 13.89 2.49 0.70
N PRO A 11 13.12 1.46 0.30
CA PRO A 11 13.70 0.17 -0.06
C PRO A 11 14.45 0.29 -1.39
N LEU A 12 15.69 -0.17 -1.43
CA LEU A 12 16.57 -0.11 -2.60
C LEU A 12 16.99 -1.52 -3.01
N TYR A 13 16.75 -1.88 -4.27
CA TYR A 13 17.31 -3.09 -4.90
C TYR A 13 17.56 -2.84 -6.39
N ASN A 14 18.83 -2.89 -6.81
CA ASN A 14 19.27 -2.64 -8.19
C ASN A 14 18.68 -1.34 -8.79
N GLY A 15 18.58 -0.29 -7.97
CA GLY A 15 17.86 0.96 -8.29
C GLY A 15 18.77 2.16 -8.46
N ALA A 16 20.06 1.98 -8.78
CA ALA A 16 21.04 3.07 -8.93
C ALA A 16 20.62 4.15 -9.95
N ASN A 17 19.80 3.78 -10.95
CA ASN A 17 19.31 4.69 -11.98
C ASN A 17 18.25 5.70 -11.51
N TYR A 18 17.60 5.47 -10.37
CA TYR A 18 16.52 6.34 -9.88
C TYR A 18 16.63 6.76 -8.43
N VAL A 19 17.39 6.01 -7.60
CA VAL A 19 17.45 6.25 -6.14
C VAL A 19 17.89 7.66 -5.77
N GLU A 20 18.73 8.28 -6.59
CA GLU A 20 19.16 9.67 -6.34
C GLU A 20 18.01 10.65 -6.42
N GLU A 21 17.17 10.55 -7.46
CA GLU A 21 15.99 11.39 -7.61
C GLU A 21 14.99 11.15 -6.45
N ALA A 22 14.81 9.89 -6.03
CA ALA A 22 13.95 9.57 -4.89
C ALA A 22 14.46 10.23 -3.60
N ILE A 23 15.77 10.11 -3.28
CA ILE A 23 16.38 10.76 -2.12
C ILE A 23 16.22 12.29 -2.20
N GLN A 24 16.48 12.90 -3.35
CA GLN A 24 16.33 14.34 -3.54
C GLN A 24 14.89 14.80 -3.32
N SER A 25 13.90 14.03 -3.81
CA SER A 25 12.49 14.34 -3.59
C SER A 25 12.07 14.22 -2.11
N ALA A 26 12.67 13.29 -1.37
CA ALA A 26 12.48 13.16 0.06
C ALA A 26 13.14 14.30 0.85
N LEU A 27 14.32 14.74 0.42
CA LEU A 27 15.03 15.89 1.03
C LEU A 27 14.37 17.23 0.74
N ALA A 28 13.57 17.33 -0.33
CA ALA A 28 12.86 18.54 -0.73
C ALA A 28 11.53 18.75 0.00
N GLN A 29 11.19 17.92 1.00
CA GLN A 29 9.92 18.07 1.72
C GLN A 29 9.85 19.39 2.50
N THR A 30 8.70 20.07 2.40
CA THR A 30 8.43 21.33 3.14
C THR A 30 8.25 21.09 4.64
N TYR A 31 7.72 19.92 5.02
CA TYR A 31 7.66 19.48 6.41
C TYR A 31 9.07 19.21 6.94
N GLN A 32 9.45 19.75 8.11
CA GLN A 32 10.83 19.73 8.58
C GLN A 32 11.13 18.62 9.59
N ASN A 33 10.13 18.05 10.27
CA ASN A 33 10.36 17.03 11.29
C ASN A 33 10.30 15.61 10.71
N TYR A 34 11.32 15.25 9.93
CA TYR A 34 11.42 13.93 9.32
C TYR A 34 12.84 13.37 9.36
N GLU A 35 12.95 12.06 9.19
CA GLU A 35 14.19 11.33 8.90
C GLU A 35 14.02 10.48 7.63
N ILE A 36 15.13 10.15 6.97
CA ILE A 36 15.16 9.30 5.79
C ILE A 36 15.99 8.06 6.08
N ILE A 37 15.43 6.89 5.82
CA ILE A 37 16.08 5.59 6.00
C ILE A 37 16.08 4.87 4.65
N VAL A 38 17.27 4.65 4.09
CA VAL A 38 17.45 3.86 2.88
C VAL A 38 17.90 2.46 3.27
N VAL A 39 17.20 1.44 2.79
CA VAL A 39 17.53 0.04 3.06
C VAL A 39 17.89 -0.66 1.75
N ASN A 40 19.17 -0.90 1.52
CA ASN A 40 19.65 -1.68 0.40
C ASN A 40 19.43 -3.17 0.68
N ASP A 41 18.54 -3.77 -0.09
CA ASP A 41 18.12 -5.17 0.04
C ASP A 41 19.05 -6.11 -0.79
N GLY A 42 20.36 -5.95 -0.61
CA GLY A 42 21.36 -6.81 -1.26
C GLY A 42 21.44 -6.58 -2.77
N SER A 43 21.56 -5.33 -3.21
CA SER A 43 21.72 -5.00 -4.63
C SER A 43 22.96 -5.64 -5.25
N GLU A 44 22.81 -6.12 -6.48
CA GLU A 44 23.87 -6.74 -7.31
C GLU A 44 24.36 -5.79 -8.42
N ASP A 45 24.36 -4.47 -8.12
CA ASP A 45 24.70 -3.38 -9.04
C ASP A 45 26.17 -2.91 -8.93
N ASN A 46 27.06 -3.78 -8.46
CA ASN A 46 28.47 -3.46 -8.19
C ASN A 46 28.66 -2.27 -7.25
N GLY A 47 27.72 -2.05 -6.32
CA GLY A 47 27.77 -0.98 -5.33
C GLY A 47 27.35 0.39 -5.88
N ALA A 48 26.78 0.48 -7.07
CA ALA A 48 26.40 1.76 -7.67
C ALA A 48 25.35 2.49 -6.83
N GLY A 49 24.30 1.79 -6.36
CA GLY A 49 23.29 2.37 -5.48
C GLY A 49 23.87 2.81 -4.14
N LYS A 50 24.80 2.05 -3.57
CA LYS A 50 25.52 2.41 -2.35
C LYS A 50 26.32 3.71 -2.50
N MET A 51 27.11 3.81 -3.55
CA MET A 51 27.93 5.03 -3.81
C MET A 51 27.06 6.28 -3.97
N ILE A 52 25.84 6.15 -4.50
CA ILE A 52 24.89 7.26 -4.56
C ILE A 52 24.44 7.63 -3.13
N CYS A 53 24.02 6.65 -2.32
CA CYS A 53 23.56 6.91 -0.96
C CYS A 53 24.64 7.51 -0.07
N GLU A 54 25.91 7.11 -0.23
CA GLU A 54 27.05 7.64 0.52
C GLU A 54 27.26 9.16 0.31
N ARG A 55 26.84 9.72 -0.82
CA ARG A 55 26.88 11.19 -1.07
C ARG A 55 25.91 11.97 -0.17
N TYR A 56 24.95 11.27 0.44
CA TYR A 56 23.94 11.86 1.33
C TYR A 56 24.06 11.35 2.78
N ALA A 57 25.21 10.80 3.18
CA ALA A 57 25.43 10.15 4.47
C ALA A 57 25.19 11.06 5.70
N ASP A 58 25.27 12.38 5.53
CA ASP A 58 24.95 13.39 6.55
C ASP A 58 23.44 13.67 6.69
N ARG A 59 22.63 13.22 5.72
CA ARG A 59 21.20 13.54 5.61
C ARG A 59 20.29 12.31 5.69
N ILE A 60 20.83 11.10 5.48
CA ILE A 60 20.08 9.84 5.47
C ILE A 60 20.75 8.80 6.36
N SER A 61 19.96 7.88 6.89
CA SER A 61 20.46 6.64 7.49
C SER A 61 20.46 5.54 6.43
N TYR A 62 21.62 5.01 6.10
CA TYR A 62 21.78 3.95 5.11
C TYR A 62 22.08 2.61 5.78
N TYR A 63 21.36 1.56 5.36
CA TYR A 63 21.55 0.19 5.84
C TYR A 63 21.64 -0.77 4.65
N GLU A 64 22.45 -1.82 4.85
CA GLU A 64 22.53 -2.95 3.90
C GLU A 64 22.08 -4.24 4.60
N LYS A 65 21.39 -5.09 3.85
CA LYS A 65 20.99 -6.43 4.30
C LYS A 65 21.04 -7.43 3.16
N VAL A 66 21.06 -8.71 3.50
CA VAL A 66 20.86 -9.79 2.52
C VAL A 66 19.47 -9.65 1.88
N ASN A 67 19.38 -9.90 0.57
CA ASN A 67 18.12 -9.79 -0.17
C ASN A 67 17.02 -10.65 0.46
N GLY A 68 15.90 -10.01 0.77
CA GLY A 68 14.70 -10.62 1.31
C GLY A 68 13.43 -10.12 0.61
N GLY A 69 13.59 -9.20 -0.34
CA GLY A 69 12.50 -8.55 -1.08
C GLY A 69 11.96 -7.30 -0.41
N CYS A 70 11.12 -6.57 -1.13
CA CYS A 70 10.60 -5.26 -0.74
C CYS A 70 9.96 -5.26 0.66
N ALA A 71 9.14 -6.28 0.98
CA ALA A 71 8.53 -6.42 2.31
C ALA A 71 9.58 -6.49 3.42
N SER A 72 10.65 -7.26 3.21
CA SER A 72 11.75 -7.43 4.18
C SER A 72 12.54 -6.13 4.38
N ALA A 73 12.84 -5.41 3.29
CA ALA A 73 13.50 -4.11 3.36
C ALA A 73 12.65 -3.06 4.08
N LEU A 74 11.35 -2.99 3.77
CA LEU A 74 10.41 -2.11 4.46
C LEU A 74 10.31 -2.43 5.95
N ASN A 75 10.15 -3.71 6.31
CA ASN A 75 10.09 -4.15 7.70
C ASN A 75 11.35 -3.79 8.47
N PHE A 76 12.51 -3.96 7.82
CA PHE A 76 13.79 -3.58 8.42
C PHE A 76 13.84 -2.07 8.70
N GLY A 77 13.50 -1.25 7.71
CA GLY A 77 13.47 0.21 7.85
C GLY A 77 12.47 0.68 8.92
N ILE A 78 11.26 0.12 8.95
CA ILE A 78 10.24 0.45 9.95
C ILE A 78 10.68 0.13 11.38
N ARG A 79 11.41 -0.98 11.59
CA ARG A 79 11.96 -1.32 12.92
C ARG A 79 13.04 -0.35 13.37
N HIS A 80 13.81 0.24 12.45
CA HIS A 80 14.85 1.23 12.74
C HIS A 80 14.32 2.66 12.80
N ALA A 81 13.10 2.89 12.33
CA ALA A 81 12.44 4.20 12.30
C ALA A 81 12.20 4.72 13.72
N LYS A 82 12.50 6.01 13.95
CA LYS A 82 12.23 6.75 15.19
C LYS A 82 10.90 7.49 15.15
N GLY A 83 10.35 7.72 13.93
CA GLY A 83 9.13 8.48 13.70
C GLY A 83 7.88 7.78 14.22
N GLU A 84 6.92 8.59 14.65
CA GLU A 84 5.57 8.14 15.00
C GLU A 84 4.75 7.78 13.75
N LEU A 85 5.14 8.35 12.62
CA LEU A 85 4.51 8.15 11.31
C LEU A 85 5.54 7.57 10.34
N ILE A 86 5.09 6.64 9.52
CA ILE A 86 5.89 5.97 8.48
C ILE A 86 5.39 6.40 7.11
N SER A 87 6.29 6.76 6.23
CA SER A 87 6.03 7.05 4.82
C SER A 87 6.95 6.20 3.95
N TRP A 88 6.38 5.40 3.06
CA TRP A 88 7.16 4.57 2.12
C TRP A 88 7.37 5.32 0.82
N LEU A 89 8.61 5.42 0.35
CA LEU A 89 8.96 5.90 -0.99
C LEU A 89 9.73 4.81 -1.72
N SER A 90 9.21 4.30 -2.83
CA SER A 90 9.97 3.38 -3.70
C SER A 90 11.15 4.11 -4.33
N HIS A 91 12.26 3.41 -4.55
CA HIS A 91 13.49 4.01 -5.09
C HIS A 91 13.34 4.58 -6.52
N ASP A 92 12.27 4.24 -7.22
CA ASP A 92 11.94 4.67 -8.58
C ASP A 92 10.82 5.74 -8.64
N ASP A 93 10.16 6.03 -7.51
CA ASP A 93 9.10 7.03 -7.39
C ASP A 93 9.60 8.37 -6.83
N LEU A 94 8.76 9.41 -6.91
CA LEU A 94 9.07 10.73 -6.36
C LEU A 94 7.94 11.24 -5.46
N TYR A 95 8.28 12.03 -4.46
CA TYR A 95 7.34 12.81 -3.68
C TYR A 95 7.15 14.22 -4.21
N ALA A 96 5.92 14.75 -4.14
CA ALA A 96 5.70 16.18 -4.22
C ALA A 96 6.27 16.87 -2.97
N PRO A 97 6.86 18.08 -3.07
CA PRO A 97 7.51 18.75 -1.94
C PRO A 97 6.60 18.93 -0.72
N GLU A 98 5.32 19.14 -0.93
CA GLU A 98 4.34 19.38 0.13
C GLU A 98 3.66 18.11 0.67
N LYS A 99 4.13 16.91 0.28
CA LYS A 99 3.44 15.66 0.64
C LYS A 99 3.28 15.46 2.14
N LEU A 100 4.37 15.49 2.88
CA LEU A 100 4.33 15.24 4.32
C LEU A 100 3.54 16.34 5.05
N GLU A 101 3.77 17.59 4.70
CA GLU A 101 3.08 18.72 5.32
C GLU A 101 1.55 18.62 5.15
N LYS A 102 1.06 18.37 3.94
CA LYS A 102 -0.36 18.20 3.66
C LYS A 102 -0.95 17.00 4.40
N GLN A 103 -0.24 15.87 4.40
CA GLN A 103 -0.74 14.68 5.08
C GLN A 103 -0.74 14.82 6.61
N VAL A 104 0.25 15.46 7.20
CA VAL A 104 0.29 15.74 8.64
C VAL A 104 -0.79 16.76 9.02
N SER A 105 -1.01 17.81 8.21
CA SER A 105 -2.04 18.81 8.49
C SER A 105 -3.45 18.22 8.55
N ILE A 106 -3.75 17.20 7.73
CA ILE A 106 -5.05 16.50 7.74
C ILE A 106 -5.40 15.95 9.13
N TYR A 107 -4.45 15.38 9.88
CA TYR A 107 -4.72 14.91 11.24
C TYR A 107 -5.24 16.02 12.14
N ARG A 108 -4.61 17.18 12.09
CA ARG A 108 -4.96 18.35 12.91
C ARG A 108 -6.28 18.99 12.45
N GLU A 109 -6.41 19.23 11.15
CA GLU A 109 -7.56 19.93 10.57
C GLU A 109 -8.85 19.12 10.66
N ARG A 110 -8.75 17.79 10.62
CA ARG A 110 -9.89 16.87 10.67
C ARG A 110 -10.09 16.24 12.04
N GLY A 111 -9.25 16.54 13.02
CA GLY A 111 -9.34 15.95 14.36
C GLY A 111 -9.21 14.43 14.37
N LEU A 112 -8.36 13.87 13.49
CA LEU A 112 -8.22 12.43 13.31
C LEU A 112 -7.29 11.82 14.36
N ASP A 113 -7.59 10.59 14.77
CA ASP A 113 -6.71 9.82 15.65
C ASP A 113 -5.44 9.42 14.88
N ILE A 114 -4.31 10.06 15.23
CA ILE A 114 -3.00 9.85 14.62
C ILE A 114 -2.47 8.42 14.82
N ARG A 115 -2.99 7.63 15.75
CA ARG A 115 -2.59 6.25 16.01
C ARG A 115 -3.37 5.23 15.19
N LYS A 116 -4.60 5.58 14.75
CA LYS A 116 -5.56 4.65 14.16
C LYS A 116 -6.13 5.10 12.82
N THR A 117 -5.55 6.14 12.21
CA THR A 117 -5.99 6.61 10.90
C THR A 117 -4.80 6.68 9.95
N ILE A 118 -4.90 6.03 8.81
CA ILE A 118 -3.92 6.12 7.72
C ILE A 118 -4.41 7.19 6.75
N ILE A 119 -3.53 8.12 6.37
CA ILE A 119 -3.82 9.11 5.33
C ILE A 119 -3.36 8.54 3.98
N SER A 120 -4.21 8.59 2.96
CA SER A 120 -3.93 8.09 1.62
C SER A 120 -4.14 9.17 0.58
N SER A 121 -3.08 9.63 -0.04
CA SER A 121 -3.11 10.53 -1.20
C SER A 121 -3.05 9.75 -2.51
N VAL A 122 -3.29 10.43 -3.64
CA VAL A 122 -3.19 9.80 -4.96
C VAL A 122 -1.82 10.03 -5.59
N GLY A 123 -1.44 9.12 -6.52
CA GLY A 123 -0.27 9.25 -7.37
C GLY A 123 -0.64 9.77 -8.76
N ALA A 124 0.30 10.49 -9.37
CA ALA A 124 0.36 10.74 -10.80
C ALA A 124 1.33 9.75 -11.45
N LEU A 125 1.13 9.39 -12.71
CA LEU A 125 2.06 8.51 -13.44
C LEU A 125 3.06 9.36 -14.23
N ILE A 126 4.34 8.99 -14.14
CA ILE A 126 5.43 9.55 -14.93
C ILE A 126 6.13 8.43 -15.73
N ASP A 127 6.74 8.78 -16.86
CA ASP A 127 7.57 7.84 -17.62
C ASP A 127 8.99 7.69 -17.04
N ALA A 128 9.84 6.91 -17.71
CA ALA A 128 11.22 6.69 -17.28
C ALA A 128 12.04 7.99 -17.16
N GLU A 129 11.70 8.99 -17.93
CA GLU A 129 12.35 10.32 -17.97
C GLU A 129 11.67 11.35 -17.05
N GLY A 130 10.67 10.93 -16.24
CA GLY A 130 9.97 11.82 -15.31
C GLY A 130 8.86 12.69 -15.93
N ARG A 131 8.49 12.46 -17.20
CA ARG A 131 7.42 13.22 -17.87
C ARG A 131 6.05 12.65 -17.50
N SER A 132 5.08 13.52 -17.25
CA SER A 132 3.73 13.11 -16.86
C SER A 132 3.01 12.34 -17.99
N ILE A 133 2.49 11.15 -17.67
CA ILE A 133 1.78 10.30 -18.63
C ILE A 133 0.26 10.37 -18.43
N ALA A 134 -0.22 10.16 -17.21
CA ALA A 134 -1.64 10.09 -16.91
C ALA A 134 -1.93 10.36 -15.43
N HIS A 135 -3.16 10.77 -15.16
CA HIS A 135 -3.61 11.07 -13.79
C HIS A 135 -4.94 10.36 -13.52
N PRO A 136 -4.92 9.10 -13.07
CA PRO A 136 -6.13 8.48 -12.56
C PRO A 136 -6.57 9.21 -11.29
N GLY A 137 -7.54 10.12 -11.43
CA GLY A 137 -8.12 10.80 -10.27
C GLY A 137 -8.88 9.84 -9.39
N ARG A 138 -8.82 10.03 -8.07
CA ARG A 138 -9.73 9.38 -7.12
C ARG A 138 -10.95 10.29 -6.94
N LYS A 139 -12.16 9.71 -7.05
CA LYS A 139 -13.41 10.46 -6.84
C LYS A 139 -13.96 10.38 -5.41
N SER A 140 -13.28 9.67 -4.52
CA SER A 140 -13.77 9.42 -3.17
C SER A 140 -12.79 9.99 -2.16
N THR A 141 -13.17 11.07 -1.50
CA THR A 141 -12.42 11.72 -0.43
C THR A 141 -13.14 11.59 0.90
N GLY A 142 -12.40 11.68 2.02
CA GLY A 142 -12.92 11.68 3.37
C GLY A 142 -12.54 10.46 4.19
N ILE A 143 -13.07 10.42 5.41
CA ILE A 143 -12.80 9.34 6.37
C ILE A 143 -13.62 8.10 6.06
N TYR A 144 -12.95 6.97 6.01
CA TYR A 144 -13.52 5.64 5.88
C TYR A 144 -13.25 4.87 7.18
N PRO A 145 -14.25 4.68 8.03
CA PRO A 145 -14.13 3.82 9.20
C PRO A 145 -13.70 2.39 8.80
N PRO A 146 -13.19 1.59 9.73
CA PRO A 146 -12.49 0.33 9.44
C PRO A 146 -13.26 -0.60 8.48
N ARG A 147 -14.55 -0.80 8.73
CA ARG A 147 -15.41 -1.65 7.88
C ARG A 147 -15.57 -1.10 6.45
N GLN A 148 -15.73 0.22 6.32
CA GLN A 148 -15.84 0.86 5.00
C GLN A 148 -14.50 0.82 4.27
N ALA A 149 -13.39 1.08 4.98
CA ALA A 149 -12.04 0.98 4.46
C ALA A 149 -11.75 -0.44 3.94
N PHE A 150 -12.04 -1.48 4.74
CA PHE A 150 -11.90 -2.87 4.34
C PHE A 150 -12.67 -3.17 3.05
N SER A 151 -13.97 -2.80 3.00
CA SER A 151 -14.81 -3.01 1.81
C SER A 151 -14.28 -2.26 0.58
N TYR A 152 -13.78 -1.05 0.78
CA TYR A 152 -13.27 -0.21 -0.30
C TYR A 152 -11.96 -0.77 -0.87
N ILE A 153 -11.00 -1.11 -0.01
CA ILE A 153 -9.70 -1.70 -0.39
C ILE A 153 -9.90 -3.07 -1.05
N LEU A 154 -10.79 -3.89 -0.50
CA LEU A 154 -11.09 -5.22 -1.06
C LEU A 154 -11.69 -5.14 -2.47
N ASN A 155 -12.59 -4.19 -2.73
CA ASN A 155 -13.44 -4.20 -3.94
C ASN A 155 -13.14 -3.12 -4.96
N LYS A 156 -12.46 -2.04 -4.60
CA LYS A 156 -12.36 -0.84 -5.44
C LYS A 156 -10.93 -0.48 -5.80
N ILE A 157 -10.12 -0.14 -4.82
CA ILE A 157 -8.78 0.41 -5.01
C ILE A 157 -7.86 -0.10 -3.92
N CYS A 158 -6.73 -0.71 -4.30
CA CYS A 158 -5.58 -0.83 -3.41
C CYS A 158 -4.88 0.54 -3.36
N PRO A 159 -4.79 1.19 -2.20
CA PRO A 159 -3.99 2.42 -2.08
C PRO A 159 -2.53 2.11 -2.36
N ASN A 160 -1.88 2.93 -3.19
CA ASN A 160 -0.44 2.81 -3.43
C ASN A 160 0.33 3.13 -2.13
N GLY A 161 1.27 2.27 -1.76
CA GLY A 161 2.06 2.41 -0.54
C GLY A 161 2.79 3.75 -0.42
N CYS A 162 3.36 4.26 -1.53
CA CYS A 162 4.04 5.56 -1.56
C CYS A 162 3.11 6.74 -1.28
N GLY A 163 1.80 6.59 -1.55
CA GLY A 163 0.77 7.59 -1.25
C GLY A 163 0.33 7.63 0.21
N LEU A 164 0.81 6.72 1.05
CA LEU A 164 0.35 6.62 2.43
C LEU A 164 1.24 7.37 3.42
N LEU A 165 0.60 7.82 4.50
CA LEU A 165 1.23 8.19 5.76
C LEU A 165 0.60 7.31 6.84
N ILE A 166 1.39 6.47 7.49
CA ILE A 166 0.93 5.33 8.28
C ILE A 166 1.43 5.48 9.72
N PRO A 167 0.57 5.42 10.74
CA PRO A 167 1.01 5.37 12.11
C PRO A 167 1.92 4.16 12.37
N LYS A 168 3.11 4.37 12.93
CA LYS A 168 4.03 3.28 13.33
C LYS A 168 3.35 2.30 14.29
N TYR A 169 2.46 2.81 15.13
CA TYR A 169 1.59 2.03 16.02
C TYR A 169 0.82 0.92 15.28
N CYS A 170 0.41 1.13 14.03
CA CYS A 170 -0.29 0.10 13.27
C CYS A 170 0.60 -1.12 13.00
N PHE A 171 1.88 -0.92 12.68
CA PHE A 171 2.84 -1.99 12.47
C PHE A 171 3.14 -2.73 13.77
N GLU A 172 3.39 -2.00 14.85
CA GLU A 172 3.73 -2.55 16.16
C GLU A 172 2.58 -3.36 16.78
N THR A 173 1.33 -2.94 16.52
CA THR A 173 0.15 -3.56 17.12
C THR A 173 -0.46 -4.66 16.24
N TYR A 174 -0.52 -4.45 14.92
CA TYR A 174 -1.24 -5.33 14.00
C TYR A 174 -0.33 -6.11 13.07
N GLY A 175 0.99 -5.92 13.20
CA GLY A 175 2.03 -6.66 12.48
C GLY A 175 2.51 -5.97 11.20
N TYR A 176 3.66 -6.42 10.76
CA TYR A 176 4.44 -5.89 9.64
C TYR A 176 4.01 -6.51 8.30
N PHE A 177 4.66 -6.11 7.21
CA PHE A 177 4.46 -6.74 5.88
C PHE A 177 4.77 -8.24 5.97
N ASP A 178 4.01 -9.04 5.23
CA ASP A 178 4.28 -10.47 5.07
C ASP A 178 5.42 -10.65 4.06
N GLU A 179 6.58 -11.09 4.53
CA GLU A 179 7.80 -11.23 3.72
C GLU A 179 7.73 -12.39 2.73
N SER A 180 6.71 -13.25 2.82
CA SER A 180 6.45 -14.29 1.83
C SER A 180 5.77 -13.76 0.56
N LEU A 181 5.18 -12.54 0.62
CA LEU A 181 4.48 -11.91 -0.49
C LEU A 181 5.41 -10.99 -1.30
N ARG A 182 5.28 -11.03 -2.62
CA ARG A 182 6.07 -10.22 -3.55
C ARG A 182 5.23 -9.16 -4.27
N PHE A 183 3.96 -9.45 -4.56
CA PHE A 183 3.09 -8.59 -5.39
C PHE A 183 1.95 -7.93 -4.63
N VAL A 184 1.37 -8.62 -3.66
CA VAL A 184 0.18 -8.13 -2.95
C VAL A 184 0.46 -7.77 -1.49
N LEU A 185 1.73 -7.53 -1.17
CA LEU A 185 2.20 -7.25 0.20
C LEU A 185 1.49 -6.04 0.83
N ASP A 186 1.28 -4.99 0.05
CA ASP A 186 0.59 -3.77 0.44
C ASP A 186 -0.92 -4.00 0.61
N TRP A 187 -1.59 -4.62 -0.39
CA TRP A 187 -3.00 -4.94 -0.32
C TRP A 187 -3.35 -5.85 0.87
N ALA A 188 -2.52 -6.87 1.13
CA ALA A 188 -2.69 -7.77 2.26
C ALA A 188 -2.59 -7.03 3.60
N LEU A 189 -1.60 -6.14 3.72
CA LEU A 189 -1.39 -5.35 4.94
C LEU A 189 -2.50 -4.34 5.17
N TRP A 190 -2.94 -3.61 4.12
CA TRP A 190 -4.02 -2.63 4.27
C TRP A 190 -5.35 -3.29 4.65
N LEU A 191 -5.66 -4.46 4.12
CA LEU A 191 -6.84 -5.23 4.53
C LEU A 191 -6.73 -5.67 5.99
N ARG A 192 -5.56 -6.15 6.43
CA ARG A 192 -5.32 -6.52 7.82
C ARG A 192 -5.48 -5.33 8.75
N PHE A 193 -4.94 -4.16 8.42
CA PHE A 193 -5.09 -2.96 9.22
C PHE A 193 -6.57 -2.53 9.31
N ALA A 194 -7.28 -2.47 8.19
CA ALA A 194 -8.71 -2.12 8.18
C ALA A 194 -9.53 -3.13 8.99
N TYR A 195 -9.27 -4.43 8.85
CA TYR A 195 -9.91 -5.46 9.67
C TYR A 195 -9.62 -5.32 11.16
N SER A 196 -8.42 -4.88 11.52
CA SER A 196 -7.96 -4.69 12.89
C SER A 196 -8.46 -3.40 13.57
N GLY A 197 -9.20 -2.57 12.86
CA GLY A 197 -9.82 -1.37 13.43
C GLY A 197 -9.17 -0.05 13.00
N VAL A 198 -8.30 -0.06 11.98
CA VAL A 198 -7.68 1.15 11.43
C VAL A 198 -8.60 1.79 10.41
N SER A 199 -8.80 3.09 10.54
CA SER A 199 -9.51 3.93 9.57
C SER A 199 -8.57 4.42 8.48
N PHE A 200 -9.13 4.78 7.31
CA PHE A 200 -8.39 5.41 6.23
C PHE A 200 -9.04 6.76 5.89
N PHE A 201 -8.24 7.79 5.80
CA PHE A 201 -8.65 9.05 5.20
C PHE A 201 -8.14 9.09 3.77
N PHE A 202 -9.03 9.08 2.81
CA PHE A 202 -8.69 9.19 1.40
C PHE A 202 -8.72 10.66 0.99
N ASP A 203 -7.61 11.13 0.43
CA ASP A 203 -7.42 12.44 -0.14
C ASP A 203 -7.14 12.29 -1.65
N ASP A 204 -7.65 13.20 -2.48
CA ASP A 204 -7.45 13.19 -3.94
C ASP A 204 -6.30 14.11 -4.40
N THR A 205 -5.57 14.69 -3.45
CA THR A 205 -4.37 15.48 -3.76
C THR A 205 -3.27 14.57 -4.32
N LYS A 206 -2.67 15.00 -5.42
CA LYS A 206 -1.58 14.29 -6.09
C LYS A 206 -0.27 14.63 -5.39
N LEU A 207 0.22 13.73 -4.56
CA LEU A 207 1.39 13.94 -3.72
C LEU A 207 2.54 12.97 -4.02
N VAL A 208 2.35 12.06 -4.99
CA VAL A 208 3.36 11.09 -5.42
C VAL A 208 3.39 11.02 -6.93
N TYR A 209 4.57 10.84 -7.49
CA TYR A 209 4.79 10.58 -8.90
C TYR A 209 5.30 9.14 -9.04
N ASN A 210 4.43 8.25 -9.51
CA ASN A 210 4.76 6.85 -9.70
C ASN A 210 5.36 6.65 -11.10
N ARG A 211 6.58 6.19 -11.15
CA ARG A 211 7.30 5.96 -12.39
C ARG A 211 6.84 4.66 -13.05
N VAL A 212 6.74 4.67 -14.37
CA VAL A 212 6.42 3.49 -15.19
C VAL A 212 7.60 3.21 -16.11
N HIS A 213 8.21 2.04 -15.95
CA HIS A 213 9.36 1.61 -16.77
C HIS A 213 9.38 0.09 -16.97
N SER A 214 10.14 -0.38 -17.96
CA SER A 214 10.17 -1.80 -18.39
C SER A 214 10.75 -2.78 -17.37
N MET A 215 11.50 -2.29 -16.39
CA MET A 215 12.13 -3.11 -15.34
C MET A 215 11.19 -3.43 -14.19
N GLN A 216 10.00 -2.82 -14.13
CA GLN A 216 9.04 -3.07 -13.04
C GLN A 216 8.54 -4.51 -13.04
N VAL A 217 8.55 -5.11 -11.85
CA VAL A 217 8.23 -6.53 -11.61
C VAL A 217 6.75 -6.85 -11.86
N THR A 218 5.88 -5.87 -11.74
CA THR A 218 4.41 -6.02 -11.76
C THR A 218 3.81 -6.50 -13.08
N VAL A 219 4.55 -6.43 -14.19
CA VAL A 219 3.99 -6.68 -15.54
C VAL A 219 4.04 -8.15 -15.96
N LYS A 220 4.87 -9.01 -15.35
CA LYS A 220 5.25 -10.32 -15.92
C LYS A 220 4.75 -11.60 -15.21
N GLN A 221 4.05 -11.52 -14.06
CA GLN A 221 3.81 -12.73 -13.24
C GLN A 221 2.35 -12.88 -12.75
N LYS A 222 1.40 -13.04 -13.68
CA LYS A 222 -0.04 -13.19 -13.37
C LYS A 222 -0.35 -14.37 -12.43
N GLU A 223 0.33 -15.50 -12.59
CA GLU A 223 0.10 -16.70 -11.77
C GLU A 223 0.55 -16.50 -10.31
N LEU A 224 1.69 -15.86 -10.09
CA LEU A 224 2.17 -15.57 -8.74
C LEU A 224 1.26 -14.56 -8.05
N HIS A 225 0.84 -13.50 -8.75
CA HIS A 225 -0.15 -12.55 -8.24
C HIS A 225 -1.45 -13.25 -7.82
N LYS A 226 -1.92 -14.21 -8.63
CA LYS A 226 -3.12 -15.00 -8.28
C LYS A 226 -2.90 -15.82 -7.01
N ARG A 227 -1.80 -16.57 -6.92
CA ARG A 227 -1.47 -17.40 -5.74
C ARG A 227 -1.39 -16.58 -4.47
N GLU A 228 -0.73 -15.44 -4.50
CA GLU A 228 -0.61 -14.55 -3.34
C GLU A 228 -1.96 -13.93 -2.96
N SER A 229 -2.80 -13.59 -3.93
CA SER A 229 -4.15 -13.09 -3.69
C SER A 229 -5.03 -14.18 -3.05
N ASP A 230 -4.97 -15.42 -3.55
CA ASP A 230 -5.66 -16.58 -2.98
C ASP A 230 -5.22 -16.80 -1.52
N HIS A 231 -3.90 -16.82 -1.29
CA HIS A 231 -3.32 -16.97 0.04
C HIS A 231 -3.81 -15.87 1.02
N THR A 232 -3.81 -14.61 0.58
CA THR A 232 -4.28 -13.47 1.39
C THR A 232 -5.75 -13.61 1.76
N VAL A 233 -6.60 -14.00 0.80
CA VAL A 233 -8.05 -14.22 1.05
C VAL A 233 -8.25 -15.36 2.04
N ASP A 234 -7.52 -16.46 1.89
CA ASP A 234 -7.64 -17.63 2.79
C ASP A 234 -7.13 -17.31 4.20
N GLN A 235 -6.04 -16.55 4.33
CA GLN A 235 -5.58 -16.08 5.65
C GLN A 235 -6.62 -15.18 6.32
N LEU A 236 -7.18 -14.21 5.61
CA LEU A 236 -8.25 -13.37 6.12
C LEU A 236 -9.47 -14.19 6.54
N PHE A 237 -9.87 -15.18 5.75
CA PHE A 237 -10.97 -16.07 6.10
C PHE A 237 -10.70 -16.82 7.41
N ARG A 238 -9.50 -17.38 7.57
CA ARG A 238 -9.11 -18.08 8.81
C ARG A 238 -9.14 -17.18 10.04
N GLN A 239 -8.69 -15.94 9.90
CA GLN A 239 -8.72 -14.97 10.99
C GLN A 239 -10.14 -14.52 11.35
N ILE A 240 -10.95 -14.19 10.33
CA ILE A 240 -12.31 -13.66 10.54
C ILE A 240 -13.23 -14.72 11.15
N LYS A 241 -13.12 -15.98 10.74
CA LYS A 241 -13.99 -17.04 11.28
C LYS A 241 -13.78 -17.30 12.77
N GLN A 242 -12.63 -16.92 13.33
CA GLN A 242 -12.32 -17.01 14.75
C GLN A 242 -12.83 -15.82 15.57
N ALA A 243 -13.38 -14.78 14.92
CA ALA A 243 -13.87 -13.55 15.55
C ALA A 243 -15.38 -13.40 15.28
N PRO A 244 -16.25 -13.99 16.12
CA PRO A 244 -17.70 -14.00 15.89
C PRO A 244 -18.32 -12.61 15.74
N GLU A 245 -17.76 -11.61 16.40
CA GLU A 245 -18.21 -10.21 16.37
C GLU A 245 -17.92 -9.51 15.03
N LYS A 246 -17.13 -10.13 14.16
CA LYS A 246 -16.70 -9.58 12.86
C LYS A 246 -17.27 -10.33 11.65
N GLN A 247 -18.39 -11.01 11.82
CA GLN A 247 -18.98 -11.87 10.77
C GLN A 247 -19.40 -11.11 9.50
N GLU A 248 -19.66 -9.79 9.58
CA GLU A 248 -19.96 -9.00 8.40
C GLU A 248 -18.80 -8.93 7.39
N TYR A 249 -17.56 -9.09 7.86
CA TYR A 249 -16.39 -9.15 6.98
C TYR A 249 -16.37 -10.43 6.15
N LEU A 250 -16.92 -11.53 6.68
CA LEU A 250 -17.06 -12.80 5.93
C LEU A 250 -17.98 -12.66 4.71
N GLN A 251 -19.09 -11.92 4.86
CA GLN A 251 -19.95 -11.64 3.70
C GLN A 251 -19.19 -10.85 2.63
N MET A 252 -18.41 -9.84 3.04
CA MET A 252 -17.62 -9.04 2.10
C MET A 252 -16.58 -9.92 1.39
N LEU A 253 -15.88 -10.76 2.15
CA LEU A 253 -14.85 -11.67 1.62
C LEU A 253 -15.48 -12.69 0.66
N TYR A 254 -16.64 -13.25 0.99
CA TYR A 254 -17.38 -14.15 0.11
C TYR A 254 -17.76 -13.49 -1.21
N TYR A 255 -18.36 -12.30 -1.15
CA TYR A 255 -18.74 -11.59 -2.37
C TYR A 255 -17.52 -11.26 -3.25
N PHE A 256 -16.41 -10.87 -2.61
CA PHE A 256 -15.16 -10.61 -3.30
C PHE A 256 -14.61 -11.89 -3.95
N SER A 257 -14.41 -12.98 -3.19
CA SER A 257 -13.85 -14.24 -3.70
C SER A 257 -14.69 -14.80 -4.85
N ARG A 258 -16.02 -14.72 -4.73
CA ARG A 258 -16.96 -15.15 -5.76
C ARG A 258 -16.91 -14.31 -7.03
N ALA A 259 -16.55 -13.01 -6.93
CA ALA A 259 -16.46 -12.09 -8.07
C ALA A 259 -15.08 -12.09 -8.72
N SER A 260 -14.03 -12.44 -7.97
CA SER A 260 -12.62 -12.36 -8.37
C SER A 260 -11.98 -13.68 -8.71
N ASP A 261 -12.61 -14.79 -8.33
CA ASP A 261 -12.05 -16.14 -8.33
C ASP A 261 -10.75 -16.24 -7.48
N TYR A 262 -10.64 -15.43 -6.40
CA TYR A 262 -9.57 -15.49 -5.41
C TYR A 262 -10.04 -16.16 -4.13
N GLY A 263 -9.22 -17.07 -3.57
CA GLY A 263 -9.53 -17.85 -2.38
C GLY A 263 -10.62 -18.91 -2.61
N ASP A 264 -10.86 -19.73 -1.58
CA ASP A 264 -11.86 -20.79 -1.64
C ASP A 264 -13.27 -20.27 -1.29
N SER A 265 -13.97 -19.77 -2.31
CA SER A 265 -15.34 -19.27 -2.14
C SER A 265 -16.35 -20.33 -1.67
N ALA A 266 -16.08 -21.62 -1.91
CA ALA A 266 -16.96 -22.71 -1.48
C ALA A 266 -16.86 -22.95 0.04
N SER A 267 -15.66 -22.97 0.59
CA SER A 267 -15.44 -23.06 2.04
C SER A 267 -16.00 -21.87 2.79
N ILE A 268 -15.82 -20.65 2.25
CA ILE A 268 -16.41 -19.43 2.83
C ILE A 268 -17.95 -19.54 2.82
N TYR A 269 -18.53 -20.02 1.73
CA TYR A 269 -19.98 -20.22 1.62
C TYR A 269 -20.51 -21.25 2.62
N ALA A 270 -19.82 -22.39 2.74
CA ALA A 270 -20.21 -23.45 3.67
C ALA A 270 -20.25 -22.94 5.12
N PHE A 271 -19.22 -22.18 5.53
CA PHE A 271 -19.14 -21.57 6.85
C PHE A 271 -20.26 -20.54 7.09
N LEU A 272 -20.54 -19.66 6.11
CA LEU A 272 -21.63 -18.68 6.21
C LEU A 272 -22.99 -19.36 6.37
N LYS A 273 -23.21 -20.48 5.65
CA LYS A 273 -24.44 -21.28 5.75
C LYS A 273 -24.56 -21.93 7.13
N GLU A 274 -23.48 -22.54 7.64
CA GLU A 274 -23.43 -23.13 8.98
C GLU A 274 -23.80 -22.09 10.06
N LYS A 275 -23.23 -20.90 9.98
CA LYS A 275 -23.48 -19.80 10.92
C LYS A 275 -24.79 -19.05 10.65
N LYS A 276 -25.61 -19.48 9.70
CA LYS A 276 -26.88 -18.83 9.29
C LYS A 276 -26.72 -17.35 8.90
N ILE A 277 -25.55 -16.98 8.37
CA ILE A 277 -25.27 -15.61 7.91
C ILE A 277 -25.88 -15.45 6.52
N GLY A 278 -26.80 -14.51 6.38
CA GLY A 278 -27.53 -14.30 5.13
C GLY A 278 -26.64 -13.87 3.95
N ILE A 279 -26.90 -14.47 2.78
CA ILE A 279 -26.17 -14.17 1.52
C ILE A 279 -27.15 -13.70 0.46
N SER A 280 -26.90 -12.52 -0.10
CA SER A 280 -27.73 -11.97 -1.17
C SER A 280 -27.22 -12.41 -2.54
N LYS A 281 -28.00 -13.20 -3.27
CA LYS A 281 -27.71 -13.59 -4.65
C LYS A 281 -27.56 -12.36 -5.57
N TRP A 282 -28.37 -11.33 -5.34
CA TRP A 282 -28.31 -10.09 -6.11
C TRP A 282 -27.00 -9.33 -5.90
N LYS A 283 -26.48 -9.25 -4.67
CA LYS A 283 -25.16 -8.64 -4.40
C LYS A 283 -24.03 -9.39 -5.11
N CYS A 284 -24.07 -10.73 -5.14
CA CYS A 284 -23.11 -11.54 -5.89
C CYS A 284 -23.11 -11.19 -7.38
N THR A 285 -24.28 -11.13 -7.98
CA THR A 285 -24.42 -10.82 -9.42
C THR A 285 -23.95 -9.41 -9.73
N ARG A 286 -24.37 -8.43 -8.91
CA ARG A 286 -23.97 -7.02 -9.09
C ARG A 286 -22.45 -6.85 -9.01
N MET A 287 -21.79 -7.48 -8.05
CA MET A 287 -20.32 -7.39 -7.89
C MET A 287 -19.58 -8.04 -9.06
N ARG A 288 -20.06 -9.17 -9.59
CA ARG A 288 -19.51 -9.79 -10.81
C ARG A 288 -19.61 -8.87 -12.01
N ILE A 289 -20.75 -8.22 -12.20
CA ILE A 289 -20.95 -7.27 -13.31
C ILE A 289 -19.99 -6.09 -13.17
N VAL A 290 -19.94 -5.44 -11.99
CA VAL A 290 -19.05 -4.30 -11.74
C VAL A 290 -17.60 -4.65 -12.01
N ARG A 291 -17.14 -5.83 -11.52
CA ARG A 291 -15.74 -6.25 -11.71
C ARG A 291 -15.43 -6.56 -13.17
N LYS A 292 -16.34 -7.23 -13.90
CA LYS A 292 -16.18 -7.43 -15.36
C LYS A 292 -16.08 -6.10 -16.09
N THR A 293 -16.91 -5.12 -15.75
CA THR A 293 -16.86 -3.78 -16.35
C THR A 293 -15.52 -3.08 -16.08
N ILE A 294 -14.99 -3.18 -14.86
CA ILE A 294 -13.68 -2.61 -14.52
C ILE A 294 -12.55 -3.31 -15.30
N LEU A 295 -12.60 -4.63 -15.42
CA LEU A 295 -11.60 -5.39 -16.19
C LEU A 295 -11.63 -5.05 -17.67
N VAL A 296 -12.83 -4.90 -18.26
CA VAL A 296 -13.00 -4.47 -19.66
C VAL A 296 -12.48 -3.04 -19.84
N ALA A 297 -12.79 -2.13 -18.93
CA ALA A 297 -12.29 -0.75 -18.99
C ALA A 297 -10.75 -0.70 -18.88
N LYS A 298 -10.14 -1.51 -18.01
CA LYS A 298 -8.68 -1.64 -17.92
C LYS A 298 -8.10 -2.25 -19.20
N TRP A 299 -8.73 -3.27 -19.77
CA TRP A 299 -8.29 -3.88 -21.02
C TRP A 299 -8.34 -2.89 -22.18
N ILE A 300 -9.45 -2.14 -22.34
CA ILE A 300 -9.61 -1.08 -23.35
C ILE A 300 -8.51 -0.03 -23.18
N TYR A 301 -8.25 0.42 -21.94
CA TYR A 301 -7.20 1.41 -21.65
C TYR A 301 -5.79 0.96 -22.06
N HIS A 302 -5.50 -0.35 -21.94
CA HIS A 302 -4.17 -0.91 -22.29
C HIS A 302 -4.03 -1.30 -23.77
N HIS A 303 -5.11 -1.40 -24.56
CA HIS A 303 -5.05 -1.90 -25.94
C HIS A 303 -5.48 -0.88 -27.00
N ILE A 304 -5.96 0.30 -26.61
CA ILE A 304 -6.38 1.36 -27.54
C ILE A 304 -5.39 2.55 -27.57
N ARG A 305 -4.22 2.36 -26.96
CA ARG A 305 -3.10 3.31 -27.06
C ARG A 305 -1.87 2.69 -27.68
#